data_26d7ce210b14bca876996b6146544a65
#
_entry.id   26d7ce210b14bca876996b6146544a65
#
_cell.length_a   1.000
_cell.length_b   1.000
_cell.length_c   1.000
_cell.angle_alpha   90.00
_cell.angle_beta   90.00
_cell.angle_gamma   90.00
#
_symmetry.space_group_name_H-M   'P 1'
#
loop_
_entity.id
_entity.type
_entity.pdbx_description
1 polymer ?
#
loop_
_entity_poly.entity_id
_entity_poly.type
_entity_poly.pdbx_seq_one_letter_code
_entity_poly.pdbx_strand_id
1 'polypeptide(L)'
;GIVQHEAGGHGFGKLADENIYFNAWIQNTSAYDEFMLGKSLGWYKNLDVTSGVNEVGWSHLIFNPKYSNTVDIFEGGYYYSRGIYRSESTSCMNNNIPYYSAISRQAIVERIMEYAGEEFTLEKFYANDSDEFGTTTKSFVDAIQSAPMYDNGKQFAPKYMGDKPDFIK
;
A
#
# COMPACT_ATOMS: atom_id res chain seq x y z
N GLY A 1 -5.42 -1.14 -13.07
CA GLY A 1 -6.20 -1.98 -12.28
C GLY A 1 -5.57 -3.30 -11.87
N ILE A 2 -6.29 -4.40 -12.03
CA ILE A 2 -5.93 -5.69 -11.43
C ILE A 2 -4.57 -6.24 -11.87
N VAL A 3 -4.20 -6.13 -13.14
CA VAL A 3 -2.88 -6.57 -13.61
C VAL A 3 -1.74 -5.78 -12.97
N GLN A 4 -1.94 -4.48 -12.77
CA GLN A 4 -0.99 -3.63 -12.08
C GLN A 4 -0.86 -4.05 -10.61
N HIS A 5 -1.99 -4.34 -9.93
CA HIS A 5 -2.04 -4.83 -8.57
C HIS A 5 -1.27 -6.16 -8.42
N GLU A 6 -1.66 -7.18 -9.20
CA GLU A 6 -1.10 -8.53 -9.07
C GLU A 6 0.35 -8.62 -9.55
N ALA A 7 0.61 -8.21 -10.79
CA ALA A 7 1.95 -8.37 -11.38
C ALA A 7 2.92 -7.29 -10.90
N GLY A 8 2.50 -6.03 -10.87
CA GLY A 8 3.34 -4.92 -10.45
C GLY A 8 3.48 -4.84 -8.93
N GLY A 9 2.38 -4.92 -8.20
CA GLY A 9 2.35 -4.82 -6.75
C GLY A 9 2.91 -6.05 -6.06
N HIS A 10 2.19 -7.16 -6.09
CA HIS A 10 2.62 -8.39 -5.42
C HIS A 10 3.81 -9.05 -6.12
N GLY A 11 3.71 -9.23 -7.42
CA GLY A 11 4.72 -9.97 -8.20
C GLY A 11 6.09 -9.30 -8.17
N PHE A 12 6.18 -8.06 -8.64
CA PHE A 12 7.43 -7.32 -8.73
C PHE A 12 7.74 -6.53 -7.47
N GLY A 13 6.85 -5.65 -7.03
CA GLY A 13 7.07 -4.73 -5.89
C GLY A 13 7.12 -5.40 -4.53
N LYS A 14 6.69 -6.66 -4.42
CA LYS A 14 6.56 -7.39 -3.14
C LYS A 14 5.74 -6.61 -2.10
N LEU A 15 4.70 -5.92 -2.59
CA LEU A 15 3.78 -5.16 -1.78
C LEU A 15 2.71 -6.07 -1.17
N ALA A 16 2.19 -5.69 -0.02
CA ALA A 16 1.06 -6.35 0.62
C ALA A 16 -0.27 -5.75 0.17
N ASP A 17 -1.36 -6.51 0.31
CA ASP A 17 -2.72 -5.99 0.19
C ASP A 17 -3.01 -4.97 1.28
N GLU A 18 -3.61 -3.85 0.90
CA GLU A 18 -4.09 -2.82 1.83
C GLU A 18 -5.59 -2.94 2.11
N ASN A 19 -6.25 -3.93 1.54
CA ASN A 19 -7.68 -4.20 1.71
C ASN A 19 -8.00 -4.63 3.15
N ILE A 20 -9.24 -4.32 3.60
CA ILE A 20 -9.77 -4.67 4.91
C ILE A 20 -11.00 -5.55 4.72
N TYR A 21 -10.97 -6.76 5.28
CA TYR A 21 -12.11 -7.70 5.26
C TYR A 21 -12.61 -8.06 6.66
N PHE A 22 -11.71 -7.99 7.67
CA PHE A 22 -12.02 -8.39 9.03
C PHE A 22 -12.01 -7.18 9.96
N ASN A 23 -13.09 -6.99 10.71
CA ASN A 23 -13.11 -5.99 11.77
C ASN A 23 -12.47 -6.59 13.05
N ALA A 24 -11.15 -6.76 12.99
CA ALA A 24 -10.37 -7.43 14.01
C ALA A 24 -8.92 -6.87 14.06
N TRP A 25 -8.24 -7.19 15.15
CA TRP A 25 -6.80 -6.98 15.31
C TRP A 25 -6.01 -8.07 14.58
N ILE A 26 -4.92 -7.68 13.91
CA ILE A 26 -4.01 -8.65 13.27
C ILE A 26 -3.10 -9.36 14.28
N GLN A 27 -2.75 -8.70 15.40
CA GLN A 27 -1.86 -9.26 16.41
C GLN A 27 -2.38 -10.59 16.95
N ASN A 28 -1.45 -11.52 17.23
CA ASN A 28 -1.73 -12.89 17.69
C ASN A 28 -2.50 -13.77 16.69
N THR A 29 -2.43 -13.46 15.41
CA THR A 29 -2.95 -14.30 14.33
C THR A 29 -1.82 -14.88 13.50
N SER A 30 -2.07 -15.98 12.77
CA SER A 30 -1.11 -16.52 11.79
C SER A 30 -0.79 -15.52 10.69
N ALA A 31 -1.73 -14.64 10.33
CA ALA A 31 -1.51 -13.58 9.37
C ALA A 31 -0.48 -12.54 9.85
N TYR A 32 -0.43 -12.27 11.15
CA TYR A 32 0.61 -11.43 11.74
C TYR A 32 1.99 -12.06 11.58
N ASP A 33 2.11 -13.35 11.87
CA ASP A 33 3.37 -14.08 11.77
C ASP A 33 3.85 -14.15 10.31
N GLU A 34 2.96 -14.40 9.36
CA GLU A 34 3.25 -14.34 7.92
C GLU A 34 3.70 -12.94 7.48
N PHE A 35 2.98 -11.92 7.92
CA PHE A 35 3.33 -10.53 7.63
C PHE A 35 4.73 -10.18 8.14
N MET A 36 5.02 -10.54 9.39
CA MET A 36 6.34 -10.28 10.00
C MET A 36 7.46 -11.06 9.31
N LEU A 37 7.18 -12.28 8.85
CA LEU A 37 8.12 -13.04 8.02
C LEU A 37 8.40 -12.30 6.70
N GLY A 38 7.36 -11.83 6.00
CA GLY A 38 7.52 -11.02 4.79
C GLY A 38 8.35 -9.76 5.03
N LYS A 39 8.07 -9.05 6.13
CA LYS A 39 8.87 -7.86 6.54
C LYS A 39 10.35 -8.22 6.75
N SER A 40 10.64 -9.36 7.37
CA SER A 40 12.03 -9.82 7.60
C SER A 40 12.79 -10.12 6.30
N LEU A 41 12.05 -10.42 5.22
CA LEU A 41 12.60 -10.61 3.86
C LEU A 41 12.71 -9.29 3.06
N GLY A 42 12.40 -8.14 3.67
CA GLY A 42 12.39 -6.84 3.00
C GLY A 42 11.15 -6.59 2.12
N TRP A 43 10.08 -7.40 2.27
CA TRP A 43 8.81 -7.26 1.58
C TRP A 43 7.85 -6.35 2.36
N TYR A 44 6.69 -6.07 1.78
CA TYR A 44 5.55 -5.39 2.42
C TYR A 44 5.91 -3.99 2.97
N LYS A 45 6.77 -3.26 2.22
CA LYS A 45 7.20 -1.91 2.62
C LYS A 45 6.04 -0.91 2.71
N ASN A 46 4.93 -1.20 2.04
CA ASN A 46 3.72 -0.37 2.03
C ASN A 46 2.85 -0.50 3.28
N LEU A 47 3.14 -1.45 4.17
CA LEU A 47 2.42 -1.64 5.44
C LEU A 47 3.38 -1.68 6.63
N ASP A 48 2.89 -1.30 7.80
CA ASP A 48 3.61 -1.41 9.08
C ASP A 48 2.67 -1.80 10.23
N VAL A 49 3.23 -2.29 11.33
CA VAL A 49 2.51 -2.69 12.55
C VAL A 49 2.66 -1.67 13.69
N THR A 50 3.33 -0.56 13.44
CA THR A 50 3.43 0.59 14.35
C THR A 50 2.66 1.79 13.81
N SER A 51 2.11 2.62 14.70
CA SER A 51 1.51 3.92 14.37
C SER A 51 2.41 5.09 14.79
N GLY A 52 3.62 4.81 15.24
CA GLY A 52 4.57 5.85 15.63
C GLY A 52 5.05 6.62 14.39
N VAL A 53 4.78 7.93 14.32
CA VAL A 53 5.12 8.77 13.15
C VAL A 53 6.61 8.75 12.79
N ASN A 54 7.48 8.53 13.77
CA ASN A 54 8.93 8.41 13.57
C ASN A 54 9.39 6.96 13.37
N GLU A 55 8.48 5.99 13.46
CA GLU A 55 8.80 4.55 13.47
C GLU A 55 8.33 3.84 12.21
N VAL A 56 7.24 4.31 11.61
CA VAL A 56 6.70 3.72 10.37
C VAL A 56 7.75 3.78 9.25
N GLY A 57 7.78 2.77 8.41
CA GLY A 57 8.75 2.65 7.32
C GLY A 57 8.74 3.80 6.30
N TRP A 58 7.67 4.60 6.29
CA TRP A 58 7.52 5.77 5.42
C TRP A 58 7.58 7.12 6.17
N SER A 59 8.12 7.17 7.38
CA SER A 59 8.24 8.41 8.17
C SER A 59 8.93 9.53 7.39
N HIS A 60 9.95 9.21 6.60
CA HIS A 60 10.68 10.14 5.74
C HIS A 60 9.80 10.80 4.65
N LEU A 61 8.72 10.15 4.23
CA LEU A 61 7.74 10.73 3.31
C LEU A 61 6.75 11.65 4.04
N ILE A 62 6.32 11.30 5.25
CA ILE A 62 5.45 12.15 6.08
C ILE A 62 6.07 13.52 6.30
N PHE A 63 7.38 13.56 6.59
CA PHE A 63 8.11 14.81 6.84
C PHE A 63 8.60 15.52 5.57
N ASN A 64 8.39 14.93 4.39
CA ASN A 64 8.77 15.57 3.14
C ASN A 64 7.61 16.43 2.59
N PRO A 65 7.82 17.76 2.36
CA PRO A 65 6.77 18.65 1.89
C PRO A 65 6.08 18.21 0.59
N LYS A 66 6.77 17.43 -0.25
CA LYS A 66 6.21 16.91 -1.51
C LYS A 66 5.05 15.94 -1.27
N TYR A 67 5.09 15.17 -0.15
CA TYR A 67 4.14 14.10 0.14
C TYR A 67 3.19 14.41 1.31
N SER A 68 3.45 15.47 2.07
CA SER A 68 2.76 15.80 3.32
C SER A 68 1.25 16.01 3.20
N ASN A 69 0.72 16.19 2.00
CA ASN A 69 -0.72 16.32 1.76
C ASN A 69 -1.42 14.98 1.48
N THR A 70 -0.68 13.90 1.26
CA THR A 70 -1.22 12.59 0.86
C THR A 70 -0.77 11.45 1.76
N VAL A 71 0.47 11.54 2.25
CA VAL A 71 1.08 10.51 3.10
C VAL A 71 0.84 10.83 4.57
N ASP A 72 0.28 9.85 5.29
CA ASP A 72 0.01 9.91 6.73
C ASP A 72 0.03 8.47 7.29
N ILE A 73 -0.65 8.21 8.38
CA ILE A 73 -0.80 6.89 8.99
C ILE A 73 -2.28 6.53 9.05
N PHE A 74 -2.68 5.57 8.22
CA PHE A 74 -4.06 5.10 8.13
C PHE A 74 -4.14 3.68 8.69
N GLU A 75 -4.96 3.46 9.72
CA GLU A 75 -5.15 2.14 10.29
C GLU A 75 -5.93 1.23 9.33
N GLY A 76 -5.50 -0.01 9.26
CA GLY A 76 -6.08 -1.08 8.45
C GLY A 76 -5.24 -1.43 7.21
N GLY A 77 -5.23 -2.72 6.90
CA GLY A 77 -4.50 -3.34 5.80
C GLY A 77 -4.34 -4.83 6.06
N TYR A 78 -3.72 -5.55 5.13
CA TYR A 78 -3.49 -6.99 5.22
C TYR A 78 -4.74 -7.76 5.71
N TYR A 79 -5.90 -7.33 5.18
CA TYR A 79 -7.25 -7.84 5.51
C TYR A 79 -7.82 -7.48 6.88
N TYR A 80 -7.07 -6.83 7.78
CA TYR A 80 -7.47 -6.49 9.15
C TYR A 80 -7.72 -4.99 9.32
N SER A 81 -8.71 -4.64 10.14
CA SER A 81 -9.06 -3.25 10.40
C SER A 81 -8.18 -2.58 11.46
N ARG A 82 -7.44 -3.36 12.29
CA ARG A 82 -6.69 -2.84 13.42
C ARG A 82 -5.30 -3.45 13.58
N GLY A 83 -4.38 -2.62 14.08
CA GLY A 83 -3.02 -3.00 14.46
C GLY A 83 -2.08 -3.18 13.27
N ILE A 84 -2.49 -2.75 12.08
CA ILE A 84 -1.67 -2.64 10.90
C ILE A 84 -2.01 -1.33 10.20
N TYR A 85 -1.03 -0.71 9.55
CA TYR A 85 -1.14 0.66 9.07
C TYR A 85 -0.59 0.76 7.65
N ARG A 86 -1.17 1.69 6.86
CA ARG A 86 -0.75 2.04 5.50
C ARG A 86 -0.49 3.54 5.38
N SER A 87 0.22 3.94 4.35
CA SER A 87 0.69 5.32 4.19
C SER A 87 -0.34 6.28 3.59
N GLU A 88 -1.32 5.76 2.86
CA GLU A 88 -2.32 6.58 2.16
C GLU A 88 -3.71 5.95 2.29
N SER A 89 -4.74 6.79 2.18
CA SER A 89 -6.14 6.33 2.33
C SER A 89 -6.58 5.39 1.22
N THR A 90 -6.01 5.55 0.02
CA THR A 90 -6.34 4.76 -1.17
C THR A 90 -5.10 4.55 -2.04
N SER A 91 -5.03 3.39 -2.70
CA SER A 91 -3.92 3.02 -3.59
C SER A 91 -4.32 1.87 -4.52
N CYS A 92 -3.44 1.50 -5.45
CA CYS A 92 -3.56 0.28 -6.24
C CYS A 92 -3.73 -0.96 -5.36
N MET A 93 -2.97 -1.04 -4.26
CA MET A 93 -2.99 -2.19 -3.34
C MET A 93 -4.22 -2.24 -2.41
N ASN A 94 -5.01 -1.17 -2.37
CA ASN A 94 -6.26 -1.10 -1.60
C ASN A 94 -7.51 -1.20 -2.51
N ASN A 95 -7.58 -0.38 -3.55
CA ASN A 95 -8.80 -0.15 -4.32
C ASN A 95 -8.67 -0.53 -5.80
N ASN A 96 -7.58 -1.15 -6.25
CA ASN A 96 -7.29 -1.47 -7.65
C ASN A 96 -7.33 -0.26 -8.60
N ILE A 97 -7.09 0.94 -8.08
CA ILE A 97 -6.94 2.15 -8.89
C ILE A 97 -5.56 2.17 -9.55
N PRO A 98 -5.37 2.84 -10.71
CA PRO A 98 -4.08 2.91 -11.38
C PRO A 98 -3.11 3.90 -10.71
N TYR A 99 -2.97 3.82 -9.40
CA TYR A 99 -2.15 4.67 -8.56
C TYR A 99 -1.50 3.88 -7.44
N TYR A 100 -0.19 3.83 -7.39
CA TYR A 100 0.55 3.32 -6.23
C TYR A 100 0.81 4.43 -5.22
N SER A 101 0.66 4.14 -3.93
CA SER A 101 1.08 5.06 -2.86
C SER A 101 2.56 5.42 -2.98
N ALA A 102 2.98 6.56 -2.42
CA ALA A 102 4.37 7.01 -2.52
C ALA A 102 5.38 5.97 -2.04
N ILE A 103 5.10 5.30 -0.91
CA ILE A 103 5.97 4.22 -0.40
C ILE A 103 5.97 2.99 -1.32
N SER A 104 4.84 2.69 -1.97
CA SER A 104 4.75 1.59 -2.94
C SER A 104 5.59 1.90 -4.20
N ARG A 105 5.55 3.15 -4.70
CA ARG A 105 6.38 3.59 -5.81
C ARG A 105 7.86 3.53 -5.45
N GLN A 106 8.22 3.98 -4.24
CA GLN A 106 9.59 3.86 -3.73
C GLN A 106 10.07 2.41 -3.74
N ALA A 107 9.29 1.49 -3.16
CA ALA A 107 9.65 0.07 -3.11
C ALA A 107 9.86 -0.54 -4.51
N ILE A 108 9.02 -0.15 -5.48
CA ILE A 108 9.15 -0.59 -6.88
C ILE A 108 10.43 -0.02 -7.51
N VAL A 109 10.71 1.27 -7.31
CA VAL A 109 11.92 1.92 -7.86
C VAL A 109 13.19 1.35 -7.25
N GLU A 110 13.23 1.10 -5.93
CA GLU A 110 14.34 0.42 -5.25
C GLU A 110 14.67 -0.92 -5.93
N ARG A 111 13.64 -1.71 -6.21
CA ARG A 111 13.85 -3.01 -6.89
C ARG A 111 14.30 -2.87 -8.34
N ILE A 112 13.77 -1.89 -9.07
CA ILE A 112 14.23 -1.61 -10.44
C ILE A 112 15.73 -1.29 -10.44
N MET A 113 16.17 -0.41 -9.53
CA MET A 113 17.57 -0.01 -9.42
C MET A 113 18.46 -1.17 -8.96
N GLU A 114 17.99 -1.99 -8.00
CA GLU A 114 18.67 -3.22 -7.59
C GLU A 114 18.93 -4.16 -8.77
N TYR A 115 17.90 -4.44 -9.60
CA TYR A 115 18.04 -5.29 -10.78
C TYR A 115 18.90 -4.66 -11.88
N ALA A 116 18.91 -3.33 -11.97
CA ALA A 116 19.77 -2.60 -12.90
C ALA A 116 21.23 -2.52 -12.44
N GLY A 117 21.54 -2.91 -11.19
CA GLY A 117 22.85 -2.75 -10.60
C GLY A 117 23.19 -1.29 -10.28
N GLU A 118 22.15 -0.46 -10.09
CA GLU A 118 22.29 0.96 -9.77
C GLU A 118 22.03 1.24 -8.29
N GLU A 119 22.69 2.26 -7.75
CA GLU A 119 22.48 2.70 -6.38
C GLU A 119 21.19 3.51 -6.25
N PHE A 120 20.26 3.05 -5.40
CA PHE A 120 19.10 3.81 -4.98
C PHE A 120 19.49 4.86 -3.93
N THR A 121 19.00 6.10 -4.10
CA THR A 121 19.00 7.11 -3.03
C THR A 121 17.64 7.81 -2.96
N LEU A 122 17.27 8.25 -1.75
CA LEU A 122 16.02 8.99 -1.54
C LEU A 122 16.00 10.31 -2.34
N GLU A 123 17.14 10.98 -2.48
CA GLU A 123 17.24 12.22 -3.25
C GLU A 123 16.91 11.98 -4.73
N LYS A 124 17.43 10.90 -5.33
CA LYS A 124 17.10 10.51 -6.71
C LYS A 124 15.62 10.17 -6.83
N PHE A 125 15.08 9.44 -5.85
CA PHE A 125 13.65 9.13 -5.84
C PHE A 125 12.81 10.40 -5.76
N TYR A 126 13.05 11.30 -4.80
CA TYR A 126 12.30 12.54 -4.66
C TYR A 126 12.36 13.45 -5.89
N ALA A 127 13.51 13.50 -6.55
CA ALA A 127 13.71 14.32 -7.73
C ALA A 127 12.94 13.80 -8.96
N ASN A 128 12.76 12.47 -9.07
CA ASN A 128 12.18 11.83 -10.25
C ASN A 128 10.79 11.25 -10.03
N ASP A 129 10.33 11.10 -8.78
CA ASP A 129 8.96 10.66 -8.50
C ASP A 129 8.00 11.77 -8.90
N SER A 130 7.42 11.65 -10.09
CA SER A 130 6.38 12.55 -10.54
C SER A 130 5.03 11.95 -10.21
N ASP A 131 4.20 12.72 -9.50
CA ASP A 131 2.78 12.43 -9.43
C ASP A 131 2.02 13.12 -10.58
N GLU A 132 2.59 13.09 -11.81
CA GLU A 132 1.90 13.62 -12.99
C GLU A 132 0.52 12.97 -13.19
N PHE A 133 0.33 11.76 -12.69
CA PHE A 133 -1.00 11.23 -12.44
C PHE A 133 -1.77 12.00 -11.34
N GLY A 134 -1.09 12.75 -10.49
CA GLY A 134 -1.66 13.43 -9.32
C GLY A 134 -2.71 14.49 -9.64
N THR A 135 -2.59 15.26 -10.69
CA THR A 135 -3.61 16.26 -11.04
C THR A 135 -4.85 15.65 -11.68
N THR A 136 -4.70 14.62 -12.50
CA THR A 136 -5.84 13.88 -13.08
C THR A 136 -6.34 12.82 -12.11
N THR A 137 -5.44 12.20 -11.34
CA THR A 137 -5.78 11.15 -10.37
C THR A 137 -6.32 11.73 -9.07
N LYS A 138 -5.90 12.94 -8.65
CA LYS A 138 -6.48 13.60 -7.46
C LYS A 138 -7.97 13.84 -7.68
N SER A 139 -8.37 14.34 -8.84
CA SER A 139 -9.78 14.46 -9.21
C SER A 139 -10.50 13.12 -9.28
N PHE A 140 -9.82 12.06 -9.73
CA PHE A 140 -10.36 10.70 -9.79
C PHE A 140 -10.40 10.03 -8.41
N VAL A 141 -9.36 10.22 -7.60
CA VAL A 141 -9.28 9.75 -6.21
C VAL A 141 -10.29 10.50 -5.35
N ASP A 142 -10.41 11.83 -5.50
CA ASP A 142 -11.43 12.63 -4.82
C ASP A 142 -12.86 12.22 -5.23
N ALA A 143 -13.05 11.87 -6.51
CA ALA A 143 -14.33 11.33 -6.99
C ALA A 143 -14.63 9.93 -6.43
N ILE A 144 -13.62 9.05 -6.26
CA ILE A 144 -13.78 7.75 -5.62
C ILE A 144 -14.00 7.90 -4.12
N GLN A 145 -13.28 8.82 -3.46
CA GLN A 145 -13.47 9.11 -2.03
C GLN A 145 -14.81 9.78 -1.73
N SER A 146 -15.33 10.56 -2.66
CA SER A 146 -16.65 11.18 -2.56
C SER A 146 -17.80 10.29 -3.03
N ALA A 147 -17.51 9.24 -3.79
CA ALA A 147 -18.52 8.24 -4.10
C ALA A 147 -18.90 7.46 -2.84
N PRO A 148 -20.19 7.23 -2.56
CA PRO A 148 -20.60 6.42 -1.43
C PRO A 148 -20.17 4.96 -1.68
N MET A 149 -18.90 4.66 -1.31
CA MET A 149 -18.33 3.32 -1.38
C MET A 149 -18.78 2.41 -0.24
N TYR A 150 -19.72 2.89 0.58
CA TYR A 150 -20.22 2.18 1.74
C TYR A 150 -21.75 2.05 1.65
N ASP A 151 -22.23 0.86 1.43
CA ASP A 151 -23.57 0.49 1.84
C ASP A 151 -23.48 -0.05 3.28
N ASN A 152 -24.10 0.64 4.22
CA ASN A 152 -24.16 0.26 5.64
C ASN A 152 -22.82 0.00 6.33
N GLY A 153 -21.77 0.76 6.02
CA GLY A 153 -20.45 0.66 6.67
C GLY A 153 -19.63 -0.55 6.25
N LYS A 154 -20.03 -1.24 5.19
CA LYS A 154 -19.22 -2.31 4.59
C LYS A 154 -18.42 -1.74 3.42
N GLN A 155 -17.11 -1.87 3.50
CA GLN A 155 -16.24 -1.61 2.36
C GLN A 155 -16.48 -2.70 1.33
N PHE A 156 -16.94 -2.34 0.13
CA PHE A 156 -16.97 -3.29 -0.98
C PHE A 156 -15.53 -3.43 -1.50
N ALA A 157 -14.85 -4.47 -1.05
CA ALA A 157 -13.73 -4.96 -1.83
C ALA A 157 -14.22 -5.31 -3.24
N PRO A 158 -13.43 -5.03 -4.29
CA PRO A 158 -13.77 -5.52 -5.62
C PRO A 158 -14.02 -7.00 -5.52
N LYS A 159 -15.20 -7.45 -5.99
CA LYS A 159 -15.55 -8.86 -5.95
C LYS A 159 -14.53 -9.61 -6.79
N TYR A 160 -13.72 -10.44 -6.15
CA TYR A 160 -12.83 -11.34 -6.84
C TYR A 160 -13.65 -12.26 -7.74
N MET A 161 -13.42 -12.17 -9.05
CA MET A 161 -14.21 -12.90 -10.07
C MET A 161 -13.61 -14.27 -10.41
N GLY A 162 -12.62 -14.72 -9.63
CA GLY A 162 -12.02 -16.04 -9.76
C GLY A 162 -12.19 -16.87 -8.50
N ASP A 163 -12.10 -18.18 -8.61
CA ASP A 163 -12.01 -19.07 -7.47
C ASP A 163 -10.77 -18.73 -6.64
N LYS A 164 -10.93 -18.68 -5.31
CA LYS A 164 -9.77 -18.47 -4.43
C LYS A 164 -8.73 -19.53 -4.76
N PRO A 165 -7.47 -19.16 -5.02
CA PRO A 165 -6.42 -20.15 -5.09
C PRO A 165 -6.41 -20.92 -3.76
N ASP A 166 -6.38 -22.25 -3.82
CA ASP A 166 -6.37 -23.18 -2.68
C ASP A 166 -5.04 -23.12 -1.87
N PHE A 167 -4.52 -21.94 -1.59
CA PHE A 167 -3.27 -21.75 -0.87
C PHE A 167 -3.44 -21.57 0.65
N ILE A 168 -4.67 -21.68 1.15
CA ILE A 168 -4.94 -21.66 2.59
C ILE A 168 -5.74 -22.90 2.95
N LYS A 169 -5.04 -23.99 3.19
CA LYS A 169 -5.47 -25.08 4.07
C LYS A 169 -4.61 -25.07 5.30
#